data_71a031f4a7a674289e040d32c53fcb0f
#
_entry.id   71a031f4a7a674289e040d32c53fcb0f
#
_cell.length_a   1.000
_cell.length_b   1.000
_cell.length_c   1.000
_cell.angle_alpha   90.00
_cell.angle_beta   90.00
_cell.angle_gamma   90.00
#
_symmetry.space_group_name_H-M   'P 1'
#
loop_
_entity.id
_entity.type
_entity.pdbx_description
1 polymer ?
#
loop_
_entity_poly.entity_id
_entity_poly.type
_entity_poly.pdbx_seq_one_letter_code
_entity_poly.pdbx_strand_id
1 'polypeptide(L)'
;MGQAPSSPADSSVRDTSLWLYSPEFLDCESIGFEDGDYDFTANLPDDCLAHVFQFLSAGDRKRCSLVSKRWLFVDGQNRHRLSLDAKAEILPFLPCIFNRFDSVTKLALRCDRRSFSLSDEALFMISIRCSNLIRVKLRGCREITDLGMESFARNCRNLRKLSCGSCNFGAKGLNAMLEHCKVLEELSVKRIRGIHELAEPILLSSSSSLRTICLKELVNGQVFESLVATRTLRKLRIIRCLGDWDRVLEMNGDGNSSLTEIHLERLQVSDVGLSGISKCSSLETLHIVKTPECSDLGLASVVERCKLLRKLHIDGWRIKRIGDEGLMSVAKHCLNLQELVLIGVDATYMSLSAIASNCKKLERLALCGSGTIGDTEIGCIAEKCVALRKFCIKGCLISDVGVKALALGCPKLVKLKVKKCRLVTGEVREWLRERRMTLVVSMDDDETSGVGIVDGGDQRVLETVVEEDPLPVTDGDGGAGFASGGRLGLAILKTKLGLLAGRNLVACTFRRWSQSEATSSI
;
A
#
# COMPACT_ATOMS: atom_id res chain seq x y z
N MET A 1 -36.71 58.66 -18.85
CA MET A 1 -35.31 58.69 -18.44
C MET A 1 -34.98 57.32 -17.84
N GLY A 2 -34.42 56.44 -18.65
CA GLY A 2 -34.11 55.08 -18.29
C GLY A 2 -32.70 54.94 -17.83
N GLN A 3 -32.47 54.09 -16.87
CA GLN A 3 -31.17 53.53 -16.54
C GLN A 3 -31.22 52.02 -16.69
N ALA A 4 -30.36 51.48 -17.53
CA ALA A 4 -30.13 50.07 -17.71
C ALA A 4 -29.23 49.53 -16.58
N PRO A 5 -29.43 48.29 -16.10
CA PRO A 5 -28.51 47.67 -15.16
C PRO A 5 -27.36 46.98 -15.88
N SER A 6 -26.17 47.17 -15.33
CA SER A 6 -24.90 46.61 -15.72
C SER A 6 -24.83 45.10 -15.47
N SER A 7 -24.32 44.38 -16.44
CA SER A 7 -24.00 42.93 -16.38
C SER A 7 -22.83 42.63 -15.41
N PRO A 8 -22.86 41.55 -14.66
CA PRO A 8 -21.65 41.06 -13.98
C PRO A 8 -20.85 40.12 -14.88
N ALA A 9 -19.57 40.23 -14.71
CA ALA A 9 -18.51 39.53 -15.46
C ALA A 9 -18.58 38.01 -15.32
N ASP A 10 -18.39 37.40 -16.47
CA ASP A 10 -18.23 35.97 -16.73
C ASP A 10 -16.93 35.42 -16.12
N SER A 11 -17.02 34.58 -15.11
CA SER A 11 -15.93 33.77 -14.61
C SER A 11 -16.10 32.33 -15.11
N SER A 12 -15.54 32.04 -16.26
CA SER A 12 -15.54 30.72 -16.87
C SER A 12 -14.72 29.73 -16.04
N VAL A 13 -15.37 29.00 -15.16
CA VAL A 13 -14.86 27.74 -14.61
C VAL A 13 -15.06 26.67 -15.69
N ARG A 14 -13.96 26.23 -16.29
CA ARG A 14 -13.96 25.12 -17.25
C ARG A 14 -14.29 23.82 -16.52
N ASP A 15 -15.56 23.47 -16.52
CA ASP A 15 -16.06 22.18 -16.04
C ASP A 15 -15.86 21.14 -17.17
N THR A 16 -14.76 20.36 -17.07
CA THR A 16 -14.39 19.33 -18.06
C THR A 16 -15.09 17.98 -17.85
N SER A 17 -16.09 17.93 -16.94
CA SER A 17 -16.78 16.67 -16.59
C SER A 17 -18.12 16.42 -17.28
N LEU A 18 -18.68 17.42 -17.98
CA LEU A 18 -20.07 17.39 -18.48
C LEU A 18 -20.25 16.83 -19.91
N TRP A 19 -19.18 16.54 -20.65
CA TRP A 19 -19.28 16.12 -22.06
C TRP A 19 -19.66 14.66 -22.31
N LEU A 20 -19.93 13.86 -21.28
CA LEU A 20 -20.17 12.42 -21.43
C LEU A 20 -21.64 11.98 -21.46
N TYR A 21 -22.61 12.88 -21.22
CA TYR A 21 -24.00 12.48 -21.01
C TYR A 21 -25.01 13.52 -21.51
N SER A 22 -25.00 13.88 -22.77
CA SER A 22 -26.17 14.53 -23.39
C SER A 22 -26.94 13.47 -24.20
N PRO A 23 -28.25 13.29 -23.92
CA PRO A 23 -29.11 12.36 -24.69
C PRO A 23 -29.31 12.77 -26.15
N GLU A 24 -28.96 14.00 -26.51
CA GLU A 24 -29.18 14.59 -27.85
C GLU A 24 -28.17 14.15 -28.93
N PHE A 25 -27.22 13.25 -28.60
CA PHE A 25 -26.24 12.74 -29.57
C PHE A 25 -26.73 11.50 -30.35
N LEU A 26 -28.03 11.16 -30.31
CA LEU A 26 -28.55 9.98 -31.00
C LEU A 26 -29.07 10.24 -32.41
N ASP A 27 -29.22 11.51 -32.82
CA ASP A 27 -29.65 11.86 -34.20
C ASP A 27 -28.64 12.77 -34.86
N CYS A 28 -27.58 12.18 -35.38
CA CYS A 28 -26.75 12.84 -36.39
C CYS A 28 -27.02 12.14 -37.73
N GLU A 29 -28.00 12.71 -38.46
CA GLU A 29 -28.20 12.39 -39.86
C GLU A 29 -26.93 12.65 -40.63
N SER A 30 -26.65 11.77 -41.56
CA SER A 30 -25.56 11.72 -42.51
C SER A 30 -25.27 13.08 -43.15
N ILE A 31 -24.20 13.76 -42.72
CA ILE A 31 -23.53 14.74 -43.59
C ILE A 31 -22.66 13.92 -44.50
N GLY A 32 -23.01 13.90 -45.79
CA GLY A 32 -22.23 13.31 -46.85
C GLY A 32 -20.91 14.05 -46.98
N PHE A 33 -19.82 13.41 -46.68
CA PHE A 33 -18.48 13.77 -47.15
C PHE A 33 -18.14 12.82 -48.29
N GLU A 34 -18.23 13.34 -49.50
CA GLU A 34 -17.54 12.78 -50.67
C GLU A 34 -16.09 13.19 -50.52
N ASP A 35 -15.23 12.32 -50.10
CA ASP A 35 -13.89 12.00 -50.58
C ASP A 35 -13.18 11.07 -49.58
N GLY A 36 -12.90 9.86 -49.98
CA GLY A 36 -11.68 9.09 -49.67
C GLY A 36 -11.29 8.74 -48.25
N ASP A 37 -12.09 8.93 -47.19
CA ASP A 37 -11.74 8.49 -45.85
C ASP A 37 -12.07 6.98 -45.66
N TYR A 38 -11.14 6.17 -46.18
CA TYR A 38 -11.22 4.72 -46.00
C TYR A 38 -10.89 4.36 -44.53
N ASP A 39 -11.88 3.95 -43.78
CA ASP A 39 -11.67 3.44 -42.40
C ASP A 39 -10.94 2.09 -42.45
N PHE A 40 -9.61 2.13 -42.40
CA PHE A 40 -8.77 0.92 -42.36
C PHE A 40 -9.07 -0.01 -41.16
N THR A 41 -9.78 0.47 -40.14
CA THR A 41 -10.17 -0.33 -39.00
C THR A 41 -11.51 -1.05 -39.20
N ALA A 42 -12.27 -0.72 -40.26
CA ALA A 42 -13.58 -1.33 -40.53
C ALA A 42 -13.49 -2.85 -40.70
N ASN A 43 -12.41 -3.33 -41.33
CA ASN A 43 -12.15 -4.75 -41.55
C ASN A 43 -11.48 -5.46 -40.36
N LEU A 44 -11.09 -4.73 -39.30
CA LEU A 44 -10.49 -5.33 -38.12
C LEU A 44 -11.59 -5.97 -37.25
N PRO A 45 -11.52 -7.27 -36.89
CA PRO A 45 -12.48 -7.89 -35.98
C PRO A 45 -12.56 -7.16 -34.63
N ASP A 46 -13.74 -7.15 -34.02
CA ASP A 46 -13.94 -6.48 -32.73
C ASP A 46 -13.05 -7.03 -31.60
N ASP A 47 -12.75 -8.33 -31.63
CA ASP A 47 -11.83 -8.97 -30.67
C ASP A 47 -10.39 -8.44 -30.81
N CYS A 48 -9.94 -8.20 -32.04
CA CYS A 48 -8.62 -7.59 -32.29
C CYS A 48 -8.59 -6.15 -31.78
N LEU A 49 -9.62 -5.37 -32.06
CA LEU A 49 -9.77 -4.01 -31.57
C LEU A 49 -9.84 -3.97 -30.04
N ALA A 50 -10.60 -4.86 -29.42
CA ALA A 50 -10.68 -5.03 -27.98
C ALA A 50 -9.32 -5.37 -27.37
N HIS A 51 -8.56 -6.24 -28.03
CA HIS A 51 -7.22 -6.62 -27.60
C HIS A 51 -6.27 -5.42 -27.62
N VAL A 52 -6.29 -4.63 -28.69
CA VAL A 52 -5.52 -3.38 -28.77
C VAL A 52 -5.87 -2.44 -27.60
N PHE A 53 -7.17 -2.29 -27.29
CA PHE A 53 -7.60 -1.43 -26.19
C PHE A 53 -7.08 -1.88 -24.83
N GLN A 54 -6.80 -3.16 -24.61
CA GLN A 54 -6.26 -3.65 -23.34
C GLN A 54 -4.85 -3.11 -23.03
N PHE A 55 -4.06 -2.78 -24.06
CA PHE A 55 -2.72 -2.21 -23.92
C PHE A 55 -2.72 -0.70 -23.75
N LEU A 56 -3.84 -0.03 -24.01
CA LEU A 56 -3.93 1.42 -23.94
C LEU A 56 -4.09 1.94 -22.51
N SER A 57 -3.56 3.13 -22.28
CA SER A 57 -3.81 3.86 -21.04
C SER A 57 -5.29 4.22 -20.88
N ALA A 58 -5.72 4.51 -19.64
CA ALA A 58 -7.10 4.93 -19.40
C ALA A 58 -7.46 6.24 -20.16
N GLY A 59 -6.49 7.14 -20.34
CA GLY A 59 -6.65 8.37 -21.12
C GLY A 59 -6.81 8.10 -22.61
N ASP A 60 -5.97 7.21 -23.16
CA ASP A 60 -6.03 6.86 -24.57
C ASP A 60 -7.29 6.08 -24.92
N ARG A 61 -7.71 5.14 -24.06
CA ARG A 61 -9.01 4.47 -24.20
C ARG A 61 -10.18 5.46 -24.23
N LYS A 62 -10.13 6.50 -23.40
CA LYS A 62 -11.14 7.58 -23.44
C LYS A 62 -11.14 8.30 -24.78
N ARG A 63 -9.97 8.58 -25.38
CA ARG A 63 -9.87 9.17 -26.73
C ARG A 63 -10.39 8.20 -27.80
N CYS A 64 -10.01 6.92 -27.73
CA CYS A 64 -10.51 5.90 -28.65
C CYS A 64 -12.04 5.80 -28.62
N SER A 65 -12.67 5.93 -27.46
CA SER A 65 -14.14 5.88 -27.37
C SER A 65 -14.85 7.09 -28.02
N LEU A 66 -14.14 8.10 -28.48
CA LEU A 66 -14.66 9.26 -29.22
C LEU A 66 -14.47 9.14 -30.74
N VAL A 67 -13.79 8.09 -31.23
CA VAL A 67 -13.45 7.92 -32.65
C VAL A 67 -14.68 7.49 -33.45
N SER A 68 -15.40 6.48 -32.99
CA SER A 68 -16.62 6.00 -33.64
C SER A 68 -17.57 5.30 -32.67
N LYS A 69 -18.86 5.13 -33.05
CA LYS A 69 -19.85 4.36 -32.28
C LYS A 69 -19.39 2.91 -32.05
N ARG A 70 -18.74 2.30 -33.05
CA ARG A 70 -18.18 0.95 -32.94
C ARG A 70 -17.07 0.88 -31.88
N TRP A 71 -16.12 1.80 -31.92
CA TRP A 71 -15.04 1.85 -30.93
C TRP A 71 -15.55 2.11 -29.52
N LEU A 72 -16.55 3.00 -29.38
CA LEU A 72 -17.24 3.26 -28.12
C LEU A 72 -17.88 1.98 -27.55
N PHE A 73 -18.54 1.20 -28.40
CA PHE A 73 -19.21 -0.06 -28.03
C PHE A 73 -18.17 -1.11 -27.64
N VAL A 74 -17.16 -1.36 -28.49
CA VAL A 74 -16.10 -2.34 -28.21
C VAL A 74 -15.34 -2.02 -26.92
N ASP A 75 -14.99 -0.73 -26.68
CA ASP A 75 -14.39 -0.31 -25.41
C ASP A 75 -15.31 -0.59 -24.23
N GLY A 76 -16.59 -0.34 -24.35
CA GLY A 76 -17.60 -0.59 -23.32
C GLY A 76 -17.66 -2.05 -22.92
N GLN A 77 -17.88 -2.93 -23.89
CA GLN A 77 -18.04 -4.37 -23.71
C GLN A 77 -16.77 -5.06 -23.15
N ASN A 78 -15.60 -4.52 -23.44
CA ASN A 78 -14.32 -5.10 -23.04
C ASN A 78 -13.67 -4.40 -21.83
N ARG A 79 -14.41 -3.58 -21.11
CA ARG A 79 -13.91 -2.89 -19.93
C ARG A 79 -14.16 -3.64 -18.63
N HIS A 80 -13.25 -4.50 -18.25
CA HIS A 80 -13.34 -5.28 -17.01
C HIS A 80 -13.02 -4.49 -15.73
N ARG A 81 -12.43 -3.29 -15.83
CA ARG A 81 -12.09 -2.45 -14.68
C ARG A 81 -12.66 -1.06 -14.83
N LEU A 82 -13.48 -0.66 -13.87
CA LEU A 82 -14.10 0.67 -13.81
C LEU A 82 -13.74 1.36 -12.49
N SER A 83 -13.43 2.65 -12.56
CA SER A 83 -13.22 3.51 -11.39
C SER A 83 -14.08 4.76 -11.56
N LEU A 84 -14.95 5.01 -10.60
CA LEU A 84 -15.87 6.14 -10.61
C LEU A 84 -15.64 7.06 -9.40
N ASP A 85 -15.80 8.34 -9.62
CA ASP A 85 -16.00 9.30 -8.54
C ASP A 85 -17.41 9.12 -8.00
N ALA A 86 -17.48 8.52 -6.81
CA ALA A 86 -18.74 8.06 -6.19
C ALA A 86 -19.48 9.19 -5.48
N LYS A 87 -19.72 10.30 -6.18
CA LYS A 87 -20.52 11.43 -5.70
C LYS A 87 -21.99 11.16 -5.93
N ALA A 88 -22.86 11.70 -5.08
CA ALA A 88 -24.33 11.55 -5.21
C ALA A 88 -24.86 12.03 -6.57
N GLU A 89 -24.21 13.01 -7.18
CA GLU A 89 -24.57 13.59 -8.47
C GLU A 89 -24.56 12.60 -9.63
N ILE A 90 -23.80 11.49 -9.54
CA ILE A 90 -23.75 10.48 -10.62
C ILE A 90 -24.91 9.47 -10.54
N LEU A 91 -25.75 9.51 -9.51
CA LEU A 91 -26.84 8.56 -9.31
C LEU A 91 -27.76 8.42 -10.53
N PRO A 92 -28.26 9.48 -11.19
CA PRO A 92 -29.10 9.39 -12.36
C PRO A 92 -28.42 8.71 -13.56
N PHE A 93 -27.10 8.77 -13.63
CA PHE A 93 -26.33 8.24 -14.75
C PHE A 93 -25.88 6.79 -14.56
N LEU A 94 -26.03 6.22 -13.37
CA LEU A 94 -25.58 4.84 -13.09
C LEU A 94 -26.20 3.81 -14.04
N PRO A 95 -27.50 3.86 -14.37
CA PRO A 95 -28.08 2.92 -15.33
C PRO A 95 -27.38 2.95 -16.69
N CYS A 96 -27.14 4.13 -17.25
CA CYS A 96 -26.43 4.30 -18.52
C CYS A 96 -24.98 3.83 -18.46
N ILE A 97 -24.27 4.15 -17.36
CA ILE A 97 -22.88 3.73 -17.15
C ILE A 97 -22.78 2.21 -17.16
N PHE A 98 -23.61 1.51 -16.41
CA PHE A 98 -23.53 0.07 -16.28
C PHE A 98 -24.23 -0.72 -17.41
N ASN A 99 -25.05 -0.07 -18.22
CA ASN A 99 -25.48 -0.62 -19.51
C ASN A 99 -24.34 -0.63 -20.53
N ARG A 100 -23.51 0.43 -20.51
CA ARG A 100 -22.32 0.51 -21.38
C ARG A 100 -21.20 -0.44 -20.93
N PHE A 101 -21.00 -0.59 -19.62
CA PHE A 101 -19.90 -1.35 -19.02
C PHE A 101 -20.42 -2.60 -18.28
N ASP A 102 -21.04 -3.51 -19.01
CA ASP A 102 -21.66 -4.74 -18.46
C ASP A 102 -20.63 -5.80 -18.04
N SER A 103 -19.46 -5.81 -18.67
CA SER A 103 -18.38 -6.79 -18.41
C SER A 103 -17.48 -6.42 -17.22
N VAL A 104 -17.88 -5.45 -16.40
CA VAL A 104 -17.08 -5.00 -15.25
C VAL A 104 -17.00 -6.07 -14.17
N THR A 105 -15.78 -6.52 -13.90
CA THR A 105 -15.46 -7.47 -12.82
C THR A 105 -14.68 -6.81 -11.66
N LYS A 106 -14.11 -5.61 -11.89
CA LYS A 106 -13.32 -4.87 -10.90
C LYS A 106 -13.82 -3.43 -10.81
N LEU A 107 -14.48 -3.09 -9.70
CA LEU A 107 -15.07 -1.77 -9.47
C LEU A 107 -14.35 -1.02 -8.36
N ALA A 108 -14.06 0.25 -8.58
CA ALA A 108 -13.56 1.16 -7.55
C ALA A 108 -14.46 2.40 -7.49
N LEU A 109 -15.09 2.61 -6.34
CA LEU A 109 -15.88 3.78 -6.00
C LEU A 109 -15.08 4.64 -5.04
N ARG A 110 -14.86 5.92 -5.39
CA ARG A 110 -14.10 6.86 -4.59
C ARG A 110 -14.89 8.14 -4.42
N CYS A 111 -15.06 8.59 -3.19
CA CYS A 111 -15.61 9.91 -2.91
C CYS A 111 -14.57 10.73 -2.14
N ASP A 112 -14.48 12.00 -2.43
CA ASP A 112 -13.65 12.93 -1.69
C ASP A 112 -14.25 13.26 -0.31
N ARG A 113 -13.55 14.07 0.50
CA ARG A 113 -13.99 14.39 1.86
C ARG A 113 -15.07 15.47 1.91
N ARG A 114 -15.26 16.24 0.84
CA ARG A 114 -16.14 17.40 0.79
C ARG A 114 -17.50 17.10 0.17
N SER A 115 -17.56 16.09 -0.73
CA SER A 115 -18.77 15.72 -1.46
C SER A 115 -19.60 14.67 -0.73
N PHE A 116 -20.91 14.68 -0.94
CA PHE A 116 -21.79 13.59 -0.55
C PHE A 116 -21.51 12.37 -1.42
N SER A 117 -21.42 11.21 -0.80
CA SER A 117 -21.16 9.97 -1.54
C SER A 117 -22.47 9.34 -2.05
N LEU A 118 -22.30 8.34 -2.92
CA LEU A 118 -23.40 7.45 -3.28
C LEU A 118 -23.99 6.77 -2.04
N SER A 119 -25.34 6.63 -2.05
CA SER A 119 -26.14 5.98 -1.01
C SER A 119 -26.27 4.47 -1.21
N ASP A 120 -26.99 3.82 -0.30
CA ASP A 120 -27.34 2.40 -0.38
C ASP A 120 -28.13 2.05 -1.64
N GLU A 121 -29.03 2.92 -2.09
CA GLU A 121 -29.79 2.76 -3.33
C GLU A 121 -28.87 2.63 -4.55
N ALA A 122 -27.88 3.53 -4.65
CA ALA A 122 -26.89 3.47 -5.73
C ALA A 122 -26.09 2.17 -5.69
N LEU A 123 -25.68 1.74 -4.49
CA LEU A 123 -24.93 0.50 -4.32
C LEU A 123 -25.77 -0.73 -4.70
N PHE A 124 -27.06 -0.72 -4.37
CA PHE A 124 -28.01 -1.74 -4.75
C PHE A 124 -28.19 -1.81 -6.28
N MET A 125 -28.41 -0.68 -6.95
CA MET A 125 -28.50 -0.63 -8.43
C MET A 125 -27.23 -1.16 -9.09
N ILE A 126 -26.05 -0.81 -8.57
CA ILE A 126 -24.78 -1.33 -9.08
C ILE A 126 -24.72 -2.83 -8.90
N SER A 127 -25.15 -3.36 -7.76
CA SER A 127 -25.05 -4.79 -7.44
C SER A 127 -25.90 -5.68 -8.35
N ILE A 128 -27.08 -5.21 -8.74
CA ILE A 128 -27.96 -5.92 -9.68
C ILE A 128 -27.33 -5.98 -11.08
N ARG A 129 -26.75 -4.87 -11.55
CA ARG A 129 -26.18 -4.79 -12.91
C ARG A 129 -24.83 -5.50 -13.01
N CYS A 130 -24.04 -5.50 -11.93
CA CYS A 130 -22.69 -6.05 -11.88
C CYS A 130 -22.59 -7.22 -10.91
N SER A 131 -23.45 -8.24 -11.03
CA SER A 131 -23.44 -9.43 -10.15
C SER A 131 -22.13 -10.25 -10.24
N ASN A 132 -21.38 -10.12 -11.34
CA ASN A 132 -20.13 -10.84 -11.60
C ASN A 132 -18.89 -10.13 -11.05
N LEU A 133 -19.04 -9.19 -10.11
CA LEU A 133 -17.92 -8.49 -9.50
C LEU A 133 -17.00 -9.45 -8.73
N ILE A 134 -15.72 -9.44 -9.10
CA ILE A 134 -14.64 -10.20 -8.43
C ILE A 134 -13.91 -9.31 -7.40
N ARG A 135 -13.81 -8.01 -7.69
CA ARG A 135 -13.10 -7.05 -6.81
C ARG A 135 -13.86 -5.75 -6.67
N VAL A 136 -14.06 -5.33 -5.43
CA VAL A 136 -14.65 -4.03 -5.10
C VAL A 136 -13.73 -3.25 -4.17
N LYS A 137 -13.60 -1.95 -4.45
CA LYS A 137 -12.89 -0.99 -3.61
C LYS A 137 -13.80 0.21 -3.33
N LEU A 138 -14.18 0.40 -2.07
CA LEU A 138 -14.95 1.52 -1.58
C LEU A 138 -14.02 2.47 -0.81
N ARG A 139 -13.99 3.74 -1.17
CA ARG A 139 -13.18 4.74 -0.45
C ARG A 139 -13.97 6.02 -0.27
N GLY A 140 -14.16 6.42 0.98
CA GLY A 140 -14.88 7.66 1.32
C GLY A 140 -16.38 7.61 1.03
N CYS A 141 -16.95 6.42 0.80
CA CYS A 141 -18.39 6.21 0.60
C CYS A 141 -19.08 6.22 1.97
N ARG A 142 -19.44 7.41 2.44
CA ARG A 142 -19.92 7.63 3.82
C ARG A 142 -21.41 7.44 3.97
N GLU A 143 -22.17 7.55 2.89
CA GLU A 143 -23.63 7.36 2.88
C GLU A 143 -24.01 5.87 2.69
N ILE A 144 -23.03 4.98 2.50
CA ILE A 144 -23.25 3.54 2.49
C ILE A 144 -23.32 3.04 3.92
N THR A 145 -24.43 2.39 4.26
CA THR A 145 -24.72 1.81 5.57
C THR A 145 -24.55 0.29 5.57
N ASP A 146 -24.81 -0.35 6.71
CA ASP A 146 -24.81 -1.81 6.83
C ASP A 146 -25.87 -2.47 5.93
N LEU A 147 -27.03 -1.82 5.75
CA LEU A 147 -28.11 -2.32 4.87
C LEU A 147 -27.69 -2.33 3.39
N GLY A 148 -26.99 -1.27 2.95
CA GLY A 148 -26.45 -1.23 1.59
C GLY A 148 -25.39 -2.31 1.34
N MET A 149 -24.54 -2.57 2.34
CA MET A 149 -23.55 -3.63 2.26
C MET A 149 -24.17 -5.02 2.23
N GLU A 150 -25.23 -5.24 3.01
CA GLU A 150 -25.98 -6.52 3.02
C GLU A 150 -26.66 -6.76 1.66
N SER A 151 -27.38 -5.77 1.13
CA SER A 151 -28.02 -5.87 -0.18
C SER A 151 -27.02 -6.13 -1.29
N PHE A 152 -25.87 -5.47 -1.24
CA PHE A 152 -24.76 -5.67 -2.17
C PHE A 152 -24.19 -7.10 -2.08
N ALA A 153 -24.01 -7.62 -0.88
CA ALA A 153 -23.47 -8.96 -0.63
C ALA A 153 -24.35 -10.06 -1.20
N ARG A 154 -25.68 -9.92 -1.06
CA ARG A 154 -26.66 -10.89 -1.59
C ARG A 154 -26.59 -11.02 -3.12
N ASN A 155 -26.30 -9.93 -3.82
CA ASN A 155 -26.24 -9.90 -5.28
C ASN A 155 -24.84 -10.26 -5.84
N CYS A 156 -23.75 -9.87 -5.15
CA CYS A 156 -22.36 -10.04 -5.63
C CYS A 156 -21.63 -11.20 -4.94
N ARG A 157 -22.16 -12.42 -5.03
CA ARG A 157 -21.65 -13.62 -4.33
C ARG A 157 -20.26 -14.09 -4.80
N ASN A 158 -19.85 -13.71 -6.02
CA ASN A 158 -18.56 -14.10 -6.62
C ASN A 158 -17.39 -13.20 -6.19
N LEU A 159 -17.62 -12.30 -5.21
CA LEU A 159 -16.61 -11.35 -4.77
C LEU A 159 -15.46 -12.06 -4.07
N ARG A 160 -14.23 -11.91 -4.62
CA ARG A 160 -13.00 -12.47 -4.05
C ARG A 160 -12.20 -11.44 -3.26
N LYS A 161 -12.30 -10.13 -3.61
CA LYS A 161 -11.49 -9.07 -3.01
C LYS A 161 -12.33 -7.88 -2.63
N LEU A 162 -12.40 -7.55 -1.33
CA LEU A 162 -13.07 -6.38 -0.78
C LEU A 162 -12.06 -5.45 -0.13
N SER A 163 -12.10 -4.17 -0.50
CA SER A 163 -11.29 -3.14 0.15
C SER A 163 -12.17 -1.95 0.52
N CYS A 164 -12.31 -1.67 1.81
CA CYS A 164 -13.11 -0.58 2.35
C CYS A 164 -12.23 0.44 3.05
N GLY A 165 -12.47 1.72 2.82
CA GLY A 165 -11.71 2.78 3.46
C GLY A 165 -12.52 4.03 3.73
N SER A 166 -12.53 4.53 4.96
CA SER A 166 -13.24 5.74 5.37
C SER A 166 -14.74 5.72 5.04
N CYS A 167 -15.40 4.58 5.28
CA CYS A 167 -16.83 4.37 5.13
C CYS A 167 -17.51 4.34 6.51
N ASN A 168 -18.84 4.49 6.55
CA ASN A 168 -19.60 4.58 7.80
C ASN A 168 -20.24 3.25 8.24
N PHE A 169 -20.41 2.28 7.34
CA PHE A 169 -20.93 0.96 7.75
C PHE A 169 -20.04 0.30 8.79
N GLY A 170 -20.58 -0.68 9.52
CA GLY A 170 -19.96 -1.28 10.67
C GLY A 170 -19.73 -2.79 10.56
N ALA A 171 -19.80 -3.46 11.70
CA ALA A 171 -19.62 -4.90 11.82
C ALA A 171 -20.73 -5.68 11.13
N LYS A 172 -22.00 -5.22 11.20
CA LYS A 172 -23.14 -5.88 10.55
C LYS A 172 -22.96 -5.98 9.03
N GLY A 173 -22.56 -4.88 8.39
CA GLY A 173 -22.31 -4.88 6.95
C GLY A 173 -21.13 -5.77 6.54
N LEU A 174 -20.08 -5.84 7.37
CA LEU A 174 -18.96 -6.76 7.14
C LEU A 174 -19.38 -8.23 7.37
N ASN A 175 -20.17 -8.52 8.39
CA ASN A 175 -20.70 -9.86 8.64
C ASN A 175 -21.56 -10.33 7.47
N ALA A 176 -22.45 -9.49 6.93
CA ALA A 176 -23.25 -9.81 5.75
C ALA A 176 -22.37 -10.13 4.52
N MET A 177 -21.26 -9.36 4.33
CA MET A 177 -20.31 -9.65 3.25
C MET A 177 -19.62 -11.02 3.42
N LEU A 178 -19.24 -11.39 4.64
CA LEU A 178 -18.59 -12.66 4.95
C LEU A 178 -19.57 -13.84 4.87
N GLU A 179 -20.85 -13.61 5.15
CA GLU A 179 -21.91 -14.61 5.07
C GLU A 179 -22.27 -14.95 3.62
N HIS A 180 -22.45 -13.93 2.77
CA HIS A 180 -22.93 -14.13 1.39
C HIS A 180 -21.80 -14.34 0.39
N CYS A 181 -20.63 -13.70 0.58
CA CYS A 181 -19.49 -13.82 -0.32
C CYS A 181 -18.50 -14.91 0.15
N LYS A 182 -18.90 -16.18 0.11
CA LYS A 182 -18.11 -17.31 0.62
C LYS A 182 -16.78 -17.55 -0.08
N VAL A 183 -16.61 -17.03 -1.29
CA VAL A 183 -15.37 -17.09 -2.07
C VAL A 183 -14.44 -15.90 -1.80
N LEU A 184 -14.72 -15.08 -0.77
CA LEU A 184 -13.90 -13.92 -0.43
C LEU A 184 -12.53 -14.37 0.09
N GLU A 185 -11.48 -14.02 -0.65
CA GLU A 185 -10.09 -14.37 -0.37
C GLU A 185 -9.30 -13.23 0.32
N GLU A 186 -9.63 -11.98 -0.01
CA GLU A 186 -8.90 -10.81 0.50
C GLU A 186 -9.86 -9.76 1.08
N LEU A 187 -9.66 -9.44 2.36
CA LEU A 187 -10.38 -8.37 3.06
C LEU A 187 -9.39 -7.29 3.50
N SER A 188 -9.61 -6.05 3.07
CA SER A 188 -8.82 -4.89 3.51
C SER A 188 -9.76 -3.82 4.07
N VAL A 189 -9.60 -3.52 5.35
CA VAL A 189 -10.43 -2.55 6.08
C VAL A 189 -9.54 -1.41 6.59
N LYS A 190 -9.90 -0.18 6.24
CA LYS A 190 -9.16 1.01 6.68
C LYS A 190 -10.12 2.06 7.24
N ARG A 191 -9.95 2.45 8.49
CA ARG A 191 -10.66 3.59 9.09
C ARG A 191 -12.18 3.50 8.85
N ILE A 192 -12.81 2.41 9.24
CA ILE A 192 -14.27 2.24 9.21
C ILE A 192 -14.85 2.88 10.47
N ARG A 193 -15.83 3.76 10.32
CA ARG A 193 -16.42 4.55 11.41
C ARG A 193 -17.52 3.82 12.18
N GLY A 194 -18.21 2.89 11.53
CA GLY A 194 -19.24 2.08 12.18
C GLY A 194 -18.70 0.98 13.11
N ILE A 195 -17.37 0.85 13.25
CA ILE A 195 -16.73 -0.06 14.19
C ILE A 195 -16.27 0.77 15.39
N HIS A 196 -17.06 0.78 16.44
CA HIS A 196 -16.80 1.43 17.72
C HIS A 196 -16.67 0.40 18.84
N GLU A 197 -16.47 0.83 20.08
CA GLU A 197 -16.17 -0.05 21.22
C GLU A 197 -17.27 -1.09 21.52
N LEU A 198 -18.52 -0.76 21.25
CA LEU A 198 -19.68 -1.64 21.44
C LEU A 198 -20.08 -2.40 20.16
N ALA A 199 -19.22 -2.42 19.14
CA ALA A 199 -19.53 -3.11 17.90
C ALA A 199 -19.60 -4.62 18.12
N GLU A 200 -20.54 -5.27 17.41
CA GLU A 200 -20.65 -6.72 17.40
C GLU A 200 -19.38 -7.36 16.85
N PRO A 201 -18.97 -8.54 17.33
CA PRO A 201 -17.83 -9.25 16.78
C PRO A 201 -18.07 -9.62 15.32
N ILE A 202 -17.01 -9.58 14.53
CA ILE A 202 -17.07 -10.01 13.15
C ILE A 202 -16.89 -11.52 13.13
N LEU A 203 -17.95 -12.22 12.73
CA LEU A 203 -18.01 -13.67 12.73
C LEU A 203 -17.64 -14.22 11.36
N LEU A 204 -16.90 -15.32 11.36
CA LEU A 204 -16.55 -16.02 10.14
C LEU A 204 -17.44 -17.28 10.00
N SER A 205 -18.04 -17.47 8.82
CA SER A 205 -18.69 -18.73 8.52
C SER A 205 -17.64 -19.85 8.33
N SER A 206 -17.98 -21.07 8.72
CA SER A 206 -17.10 -22.25 8.64
C SER A 206 -16.61 -22.56 7.20
N SER A 207 -17.30 -22.06 6.19
CA SER A 207 -16.98 -22.26 4.76
C SER A 207 -16.19 -21.10 4.13
N SER A 208 -15.57 -20.24 4.92
CA SER A 208 -14.85 -19.06 4.41
C SER A 208 -13.55 -19.43 3.69
N SER A 209 -13.32 -18.78 2.54
CA SER A 209 -12.09 -18.88 1.74
C SER A 209 -11.06 -17.79 2.06
N LEU A 210 -11.22 -17.07 3.17
CA LEU A 210 -10.41 -15.90 3.51
C LEU A 210 -8.94 -16.27 3.76
N ARG A 211 -8.04 -15.67 2.98
CA ARG A 211 -6.59 -15.93 3.01
C ARG A 211 -5.77 -14.70 3.40
N THR A 212 -6.29 -13.51 3.16
CA THR A 212 -5.55 -12.26 3.40
C THR A 212 -6.42 -11.26 4.13
N ILE A 213 -5.96 -10.81 5.28
CA ILE A 213 -6.58 -9.74 6.06
C ILE A 213 -5.60 -8.57 6.18
N CYS A 214 -6.11 -7.36 5.94
CA CYS A 214 -5.36 -6.12 6.11
C CYS A 214 -6.20 -5.10 6.87
N LEU A 215 -5.87 -4.89 8.15
CA LEU A 215 -6.53 -3.96 9.06
C LEU A 215 -5.68 -2.69 9.20
N LYS A 216 -6.28 -1.52 9.01
CA LYS A 216 -5.56 -0.25 9.07
C LYS A 216 -6.34 0.82 9.80
N GLU A 217 -5.69 1.50 10.74
CA GLU A 217 -6.23 2.68 11.42
C GLU A 217 -7.64 2.43 12.00
N LEU A 218 -7.81 1.32 12.72
CA LEU A 218 -9.04 0.95 13.41
C LEU A 218 -8.92 1.29 14.90
N VAL A 219 -10.00 1.79 15.48
CA VAL A 219 -10.08 2.13 16.91
C VAL A 219 -10.27 0.87 17.74
N ASN A 220 -11.15 -0.03 17.30
CA ASN A 220 -11.39 -1.32 17.97
C ASN A 220 -10.99 -2.48 17.05
N GLY A 221 -9.75 -2.95 17.21
CA GLY A 221 -9.22 -4.07 16.44
C GLY A 221 -9.72 -5.45 16.91
N GLN A 222 -10.16 -5.55 18.16
CA GLN A 222 -10.59 -6.81 18.78
C GLN A 222 -11.85 -7.40 18.12
N VAL A 223 -12.68 -6.57 17.51
CA VAL A 223 -13.84 -7.00 16.72
C VAL A 223 -13.46 -8.00 15.62
N PHE A 224 -12.20 -7.99 15.15
CA PHE A 224 -11.68 -8.89 14.12
C PHE A 224 -11.00 -10.15 14.66
N GLU A 225 -11.04 -10.40 15.96
CA GLU A 225 -10.36 -11.53 16.61
C GLU A 225 -10.67 -12.87 15.94
N SER A 226 -11.97 -13.18 15.73
CA SER A 226 -12.41 -14.42 15.09
C SER A 226 -11.87 -14.59 13.66
N LEU A 227 -11.69 -13.49 12.92
CA LEU A 227 -11.10 -13.55 11.58
C LEU A 227 -9.61 -13.83 11.62
N VAL A 228 -8.91 -13.26 12.59
CA VAL A 228 -7.46 -13.44 12.76
C VAL A 228 -7.15 -14.87 13.18
N ALA A 229 -7.99 -15.46 14.04
CA ALA A 229 -7.87 -16.86 14.51
C ALA A 229 -8.20 -17.93 13.45
N THR A 230 -8.48 -17.53 12.20
CA THR A 230 -8.91 -18.45 11.15
C THR A 230 -7.76 -19.31 10.62
N ARG A 231 -7.94 -20.62 10.54
CA ARG A 231 -6.94 -21.58 10.04
C ARG A 231 -6.58 -21.42 8.57
N THR A 232 -7.45 -20.84 7.74
CA THR A 232 -7.22 -20.61 6.29
C THR A 232 -6.36 -19.38 6.03
N LEU A 233 -6.13 -18.53 7.04
CA LEU A 233 -5.43 -17.26 6.89
C LEU A 233 -3.95 -17.48 6.59
N ARG A 234 -3.46 -16.86 5.51
CA ARG A 234 -2.06 -16.91 5.09
C ARG A 234 -1.32 -15.60 5.30
N LYS A 235 -2.03 -14.47 5.19
CA LYS A 235 -1.43 -13.13 5.29
C LYS A 235 -2.21 -12.26 6.24
N LEU A 236 -1.54 -11.78 7.27
CA LEU A 236 -2.09 -10.87 8.27
C LEU A 236 -1.29 -9.57 8.28
N ARG A 237 -1.98 -8.44 8.08
CA ARG A 237 -1.38 -7.11 8.17
C ARG A 237 -2.21 -6.23 9.09
N ILE A 238 -1.61 -5.77 10.18
CA ILE A 238 -2.23 -4.89 11.17
C ILE A 238 -1.39 -3.62 11.27
N ILE A 239 -2.00 -2.48 10.95
CA ILE A 239 -1.27 -1.22 10.81
C ILE A 239 -2.02 -0.12 11.55
N ARG A 240 -1.43 0.44 12.61
CA ARG A 240 -2.00 1.55 13.40
C ARG A 240 -3.40 1.26 13.92
N CYS A 241 -3.64 0.07 14.39
CA CYS A 241 -4.91 -0.30 15.02
C CYS A 241 -4.74 -0.25 16.53
N LEU A 242 -5.75 0.27 17.24
CA LEU A 242 -5.82 0.25 18.69
C LEU A 242 -6.43 -1.08 19.16
N GLY A 243 -6.18 -1.46 20.39
CA GLY A 243 -6.68 -2.68 21.01
C GLY A 243 -5.57 -3.58 21.54
N ASP A 244 -5.93 -4.58 22.31
CA ASP A 244 -5.03 -5.61 22.85
C ASP A 244 -4.74 -6.67 21.78
N TRP A 245 -3.64 -6.47 21.08
CA TRP A 245 -3.22 -7.37 20.02
C TRP A 245 -2.44 -8.58 20.53
N ASP A 246 -1.91 -8.54 21.74
CA ASP A 246 -1.24 -9.69 22.37
C ASP A 246 -2.22 -10.85 22.50
N ARG A 247 -3.38 -10.58 23.09
CA ARG A 247 -4.45 -11.58 23.20
C ARG A 247 -4.88 -12.15 21.85
N VAL A 248 -5.08 -11.29 20.86
CA VAL A 248 -5.51 -11.71 19.51
C VAL A 248 -4.46 -12.60 18.83
N LEU A 249 -3.17 -12.28 19.01
CA LEU A 249 -2.08 -13.05 18.44
C LEU A 249 -1.83 -14.37 19.17
N GLU A 250 -2.05 -14.42 20.48
CA GLU A 250 -1.96 -15.67 21.26
C GLU A 250 -2.98 -16.71 20.81
N MET A 251 -4.21 -16.30 20.48
CA MET A 251 -5.28 -17.20 20.03
C MET A 251 -4.98 -17.90 18.70
N ASN A 252 -4.12 -17.30 17.85
CA ASN A 252 -3.63 -17.95 16.62
C ASN A 252 -2.76 -19.17 16.89
N GLY A 253 -2.41 -19.40 18.14
CA GLY A 253 -1.35 -20.31 18.53
C GLY A 253 -1.73 -21.77 18.76
N ASP A 254 -2.94 -22.22 18.49
CA ASP A 254 -3.35 -23.62 18.72
C ASP A 254 -2.80 -24.61 17.68
N GLY A 255 -1.57 -24.35 17.19
CA GLY A 255 -0.75 -25.33 16.49
C GLY A 255 -1.10 -25.59 15.02
N ASN A 256 -2.09 -24.92 14.44
CA ASN A 256 -2.55 -25.20 13.08
C ASN A 256 -2.68 -23.94 12.19
N SER A 257 -1.87 -22.92 12.48
CA SER A 257 -1.87 -21.68 11.71
C SER A 257 -1.14 -21.85 10.38
N SER A 258 -1.83 -21.56 9.28
CA SER A 258 -1.24 -21.52 7.93
C SER A 258 -0.65 -20.14 7.56
N LEU A 259 -0.42 -19.28 8.55
CA LEU A 259 0.15 -17.94 8.37
C LEU A 259 1.58 -18.02 7.83
N THR A 260 1.76 -17.43 6.63
CA THR A 260 3.07 -17.32 5.96
C THR A 260 3.62 -15.89 6.01
N GLU A 261 2.76 -14.88 6.16
CA GLU A 261 3.18 -13.47 6.20
C GLU A 261 2.45 -12.72 7.31
N ILE A 262 3.21 -12.13 8.24
CA ILE A 262 2.71 -11.26 9.31
C ILE A 262 3.40 -9.90 9.22
N HIS A 263 2.60 -8.83 9.24
CA HIS A 263 3.06 -7.45 9.26
C HIS A 263 2.37 -6.69 10.38
N LEU A 264 3.13 -6.32 11.39
CA LEU A 264 2.72 -5.51 12.53
C LEU A 264 3.37 -4.12 12.41
N GLU A 265 2.57 -3.07 12.36
CA GLU A 265 3.09 -1.69 12.26
C GLU A 265 2.39 -0.75 13.23
N ARG A 266 3.16 -0.12 14.12
CA ARG A 266 2.66 0.87 15.09
C ARG A 266 1.48 0.35 15.92
N LEU A 267 1.71 -0.76 16.58
CA LEU A 267 0.78 -1.44 17.45
C LEU A 267 1.36 -1.53 18.86
N GLN A 268 0.50 -1.66 19.83
CA GLN A 268 0.84 -2.11 21.18
C GLN A 268 0.86 -3.64 21.17
N VAL A 269 1.99 -4.20 20.79
CA VAL A 269 2.27 -5.63 20.80
C VAL A 269 3.56 -5.83 21.59
N SER A 270 3.53 -6.74 22.54
CA SER A 270 4.65 -7.10 23.40
C SER A 270 5.28 -8.44 23.00
N ASP A 271 6.21 -8.92 23.81
CA ASP A 271 6.81 -10.25 23.66
C ASP A 271 5.79 -11.38 23.83
N VAL A 272 4.67 -11.12 24.52
CA VAL A 272 3.55 -12.06 24.66
C VAL A 272 2.91 -12.33 23.29
N GLY A 273 2.57 -11.28 22.54
CA GLY A 273 2.03 -11.43 21.19
C GLY A 273 3.04 -12.07 20.22
N LEU A 274 4.34 -11.76 20.36
CA LEU A 274 5.39 -12.43 19.59
C LEU A 274 5.50 -13.92 19.95
N SER A 275 5.34 -14.29 21.22
CA SER A 275 5.26 -15.69 21.64
C SER A 275 4.06 -16.41 21.01
N GLY A 276 2.92 -15.73 20.87
CA GLY A 276 1.78 -16.24 20.10
C GLY A 276 2.14 -16.53 18.65
N ILE A 277 2.83 -15.58 17.99
CA ILE A 277 3.31 -15.73 16.61
C ILE A 277 4.30 -16.89 16.46
N SER A 278 5.10 -17.19 17.48
CA SER A 278 6.08 -18.29 17.44
C SER A 278 5.46 -19.64 17.11
N LYS A 279 4.18 -19.83 17.39
CA LYS A 279 3.42 -21.04 17.10
C LYS A 279 3.08 -21.18 15.58
N CYS A 280 3.30 -20.14 14.77
CA CYS A 280 3.08 -20.16 13.33
C CYS A 280 4.28 -20.79 12.59
N SER A 281 4.43 -22.10 12.61
CA SER A 281 5.59 -22.82 12.03
C SER A 281 5.79 -22.61 10.52
N SER A 282 4.75 -22.24 9.79
CA SER A 282 4.77 -21.94 8.35
C SER A 282 5.21 -20.51 8.02
N LEU A 283 5.60 -19.69 9.01
CA LEU A 283 5.92 -18.28 8.81
C LEU A 283 7.19 -18.09 7.97
N GLU A 284 7.05 -17.41 6.83
CA GLU A 284 8.14 -17.07 5.90
C GLU A 284 8.53 -15.59 5.96
N THR A 285 7.59 -14.71 6.30
CA THR A 285 7.79 -13.25 6.29
C THR A 285 7.25 -12.62 7.57
N LEU A 286 8.12 -11.91 8.30
CA LEU A 286 7.77 -11.18 9.50
C LEU A 286 8.23 -9.72 9.41
N HIS A 287 7.31 -8.79 9.63
CA HIS A 287 7.58 -7.38 9.76
C HIS A 287 7.15 -6.89 11.15
N ILE A 288 8.10 -6.39 11.91
CA ILE A 288 7.95 -5.76 13.23
C ILE A 288 8.35 -4.30 13.07
N VAL A 289 7.37 -3.40 12.95
CA VAL A 289 7.62 -2.02 12.55
C VAL A 289 7.05 -1.06 13.58
N LYS A 290 7.94 -0.40 14.33
CA LYS A 290 7.54 0.60 15.36
C LYS A 290 6.56 0.03 16.39
N THR A 291 6.85 -1.14 16.89
CA THR A 291 6.14 -1.82 17.98
C THR A 291 6.99 -1.72 19.24
N PRO A 292 6.68 -0.79 20.16
CA PRO A 292 7.59 -0.38 21.23
C PRO A 292 7.82 -1.42 22.32
N GLU A 293 6.89 -2.34 22.49
CA GLU A 293 6.94 -3.32 23.56
C GLU A 293 7.67 -4.63 23.16
N CYS A 294 7.98 -4.81 21.86
CA CYS A 294 8.73 -5.97 21.38
C CYS A 294 10.22 -5.86 21.74
N SER A 295 10.81 -6.93 22.25
CA SER A 295 12.22 -7.00 22.65
C SER A 295 12.96 -8.16 21.98
N ASP A 296 14.23 -8.34 22.34
CA ASP A 296 15.07 -9.48 21.94
C ASP A 296 14.45 -10.82 22.35
N LEU A 297 13.81 -10.89 23.52
CA LEU A 297 13.16 -12.11 24.02
C LEU A 297 12.00 -12.55 23.12
N GLY A 298 11.14 -11.61 22.75
CA GLY A 298 10.04 -11.89 21.83
C GLY A 298 10.53 -12.31 20.46
N LEU A 299 11.55 -11.63 19.91
CA LEU A 299 12.16 -12.01 18.63
C LEU A 299 12.77 -13.41 18.70
N ALA A 300 13.52 -13.73 19.76
CA ALA A 300 14.13 -15.05 19.96
C ALA A 300 13.06 -16.14 20.00
N SER A 301 11.95 -15.94 20.71
CA SER A 301 10.85 -16.91 20.79
C SER A 301 10.26 -17.25 19.41
N VAL A 302 10.14 -16.24 18.52
CA VAL A 302 9.63 -16.44 17.15
C VAL A 302 10.65 -17.24 16.32
N VAL A 303 11.92 -16.81 16.28
CA VAL A 303 12.91 -17.40 15.36
C VAL A 303 13.32 -18.81 15.78
N GLU A 304 13.21 -19.15 17.06
CA GLU A 304 13.42 -20.50 17.58
C GLU A 304 12.45 -21.53 17.00
N ARG A 305 11.21 -21.12 16.72
CA ARG A 305 10.16 -22.01 16.21
C ARG A 305 9.88 -21.85 14.72
N CYS A 306 9.97 -20.63 14.18
CA CYS A 306 9.66 -20.31 12.77
C CYS A 306 10.87 -20.53 11.85
N LYS A 307 11.29 -21.79 11.63
CA LYS A 307 12.49 -22.16 10.83
C LYS A 307 12.40 -21.86 9.35
N LEU A 308 11.20 -21.60 8.82
CA LEU A 308 10.96 -21.26 7.41
C LEU A 308 11.11 -19.78 7.10
N LEU A 309 11.52 -18.97 8.08
CA LEU A 309 11.63 -17.52 7.92
C LEU A 309 12.65 -17.16 6.83
N ARG A 310 12.17 -16.45 5.82
CA ARG A 310 12.96 -15.97 4.66
C ARG A 310 13.11 -14.46 4.66
N LYS A 311 12.15 -13.72 5.21
CA LYS A 311 12.17 -12.26 5.23
C LYS A 311 11.88 -11.75 6.62
N LEU A 312 12.81 -10.97 7.15
CA LEU A 312 12.67 -10.31 8.44
C LEU A 312 12.88 -8.81 8.27
N HIS A 313 11.91 -8.04 8.73
CA HIS A 313 11.99 -6.59 8.74
C HIS A 313 11.73 -6.06 10.14
N ILE A 314 12.71 -5.38 10.71
CA ILE A 314 12.65 -4.76 12.03
C ILE A 314 12.88 -3.27 11.87
N ASP A 315 11.91 -2.44 12.31
CA ASP A 315 12.05 -0.99 12.47
C ASP A 315 11.92 -0.65 13.96
N GLY A 316 13.07 -0.63 14.64
CA GLY A 316 13.22 -0.28 16.05
C GLY A 316 13.43 1.22 16.32
N TRP A 317 13.16 2.08 15.32
CA TRP A 317 13.39 3.51 15.40
C TRP A 317 12.88 4.13 16.72
N ARG A 318 13.79 4.65 17.54
CA ARG A 318 13.60 5.26 18.87
C ARG A 318 13.48 4.32 20.07
N ILE A 319 13.41 2.98 19.89
CA ILE A 319 13.05 2.07 20.98
C ILE A 319 14.04 0.92 21.07
N LYS A 320 15.20 1.03 21.05
CA LYS A 320 16.36 0.12 21.15
C LYS A 320 16.17 -1.17 22.01
N ARG A 321 14.99 -1.79 21.97
CA ARG A 321 14.70 -3.05 22.69
C ARG A 321 15.10 -4.30 21.92
N ILE A 322 15.29 -4.17 20.60
CA ILE A 322 15.83 -5.24 19.76
C ILE A 322 17.24 -4.83 19.35
N GLY A 323 18.20 -5.68 19.66
CA GLY A 323 19.63 -5.47 19.44
C GLY A 323 20.37 -6.74 19.08
N ASP A 324 21.61 -6.87 19.58
CA ASP A 324 22.49 -7.98 19.24
C ASP A 324 21.97 -9.33 19.72
N GLU A 325 21.36 -9.44 20.90
CA GLU A 325 20.86 -10.72 21.44
C GLU A 325 19.80 -11.33 20.54
N GLY A 326 18.80 -10.54 20.14
CA GLY A 326 17.77 -10.98 19.21
C GLY A 326 18.32 -11.32 17.84
N LEU A 327 19.28 -10.51 17.33
CA LEU A 327 19.94 -10.76 16.05
C LEU A 327 20.85 -12.00 16.07
N MET A 328 21.50 -12.32 17.18
CA MET A 328 22.24 -13.57 17.40
C MET A 328 21.30 -14.77 17.34
N SER A 329 20.12 -14.67 17.94
CA SER A 329 19.06 -15.69 17.83
C SER A 329 18.60 -15.87 16.38
N VAL A 330 18.44 -14.78 15.62
CA VAL A 330 18.15 -14.82 14.16
C VAL A 330 19.25 -15.56 13.42
N ALA A 331 20.51 -15.24 13.67
CA ALA A 331 21.67 -15.89 13.04
C ALA A 331 21.72 -17.40 13.31
N LYS A 332 21.36 -17.80 14.52
CA LYS A 332 21.38 -19.21 14.95
C LYS A 332 20.23 -20.02 14.32
N HIS A 333 19.06 -19.43 14.17
CA HIS A 333 17.84 -20.18 13.87
C HIS A 333 17.28 -19.96 12.46
N CYS A 334 17.57 -18.82 11.80
CA CYS A 334 17.00 -18.46 10.49
C CYS A 334 17.95 -18.73 9.33
N LEU A 335 18.38 -19.99 9.14
CA LEU A 335 19.34 -20.39 8.10
C LEU A 335 18.80 -20.21 6.66
N ASN A 336 17.48 -20.03 6.50
CA ASN A 336 16.82 -19.79 5.21
C ASN A 336 16.60 -18.31 4.90
N LEU A 337 17.16 -17.40 5.72
CA LEU A 337 16.94 -15.96 5.57
C LEU A 337 17.51 -15.44 4.24
N GLN A 338 16.65 -14.81 3.44
CA GLN A 338 16.96 -14.23 2.13
C GLN A 338 16.96 -12.71 2.16
N GLU A 339 16.12 -12.12 3.03
CA GLU A 339 15.97 -10.67 3.14
C GLU A 339 15.97 -10.24 4.61
N LEU A 340 16.87 -9.32 4.94
CA LEU A 340 16.95 -8.69 6.26
C LEU A 340 16.92 -7.17 6.12
N VAL A 341 16.00 -6.52 6.83
CA VAL A 341 15.90 -5.07 6.91
C VAL A 341 15.94 -4.64 8.36
N LEU A 342 16.94 -3.87 8.72
CA LEU A 342 17.14 -3.30 10.05
C LEU A 342 17.09 -1.77 9.94
N ILE A 343 16.17 -1.14 10.68
CA ILE A 343 16.02 0.32 10.71
C ILE A 343 16.07 0.79 12.16
N GLY A 344 17.05 1.61 12.49
CA GLY A 344 17.23 2.13 13.86
C GLY A 344 17.48 1.02 14.90
N VAL A 345 18.08 -0.08 14.47
CA VAL A 345 18.53 -1.19 15.31
C VAL A 345 20.03 -1.06 15.51
N ASP A 346 20.48 -1.12 16.75
CA ASP A 346 21.89 -1.05 17.12
C ASP A 346 22.53 -2.44 17.00
N ALA A 347 22.79 -2.86 15.74
CA ALA A 347 23.54 -4.06 15.45
C ALA A 347 25.03 -3.79 15.48
N THR A 348 25.81 -4.66 16.11
CA THR A 348 27.28 -4.57 16.16
C THR A 348 27.95 -5.62 15.27
N TYR A 349 29.28 -5.59 15.24
CA TYR A 349 30.09 -6.60 14.55
C TYR A 349 29.72 -8.04 14.96
N MET A 350 29.39 -8.27 16.23
CA MET A 350 29.08 -9.60 16.76
C MET A 350 27.85 -10.21 16.05
N SER A 351 26.73 -9.49 16.07
CA SER A 351 25.48 -10.00 15.45
C SER A 351 25.55 -10.03 13.93
N LEU A 352 26.13 -9.01 13.28
CA LEU A 352 26.26 -8.95 11.82
C LEU A 352 27.23 -10.02 11.28
N SER A 353 28.34 -10.31 12.01
CA SER A 353 29.25 -11.39 11.69
C SER A 353 28.58 -12.77 11.80
N ALA A 354 27.79 -12.98 12.85
CA ALA A 354 27.03 -14.22 13.02
C ALA A 354 25.99 -14.41 11.90
N ILE A 355 25.24 -13.35 11.54
CA ILE A 355 24.28 -13.39 10.43
C ILE A 355 24.99 -13.68 9.10
N ALA A 356 26.09 -12.99 8.82
CA ALA A 356 26.87 -13.19 7.59
C ALA A 356 27.47 -14.61 7.49
N SER A 357 27.84 -15.17 8.65
CA SER A 357 28.41 -16.54 8.73
C SER A 357 27.36 -17.63 8.55
N ASN A 358 26.15 -17.45 9.09
CA ASN A 358 25.14 -18.51 9.17
C ASN A 358 24.04 -18.38 8.10
N CYS A 359 23.64 -17.16 7.72
CA CYS A 359 22.57 -16.92 6.76
C CYS A 359 23.10 -16.91 5.31
N LYS A 360 23.59 -18.05 4.81
CA LYS A 360 24.25 -18.17 3.49
C LYS A 360 23.35 -17.86 2.29
N LYS A 361 22.03 -17.82 2.49
CA LYS A 361 21.04 -17.49 1.44
C LYS A 361 20.66 -16.01 1.43
N LEU A 362 21.35 -15.15 2.19
CA LEU A 362 21.03 -13.73 2.30
C LEU A 362 21.34 -13.01 0.98
N GLU A 363 20.27 -12.65 0.26
CA GLU A 363 20.34 -11.96 -1.04
C GLU A 363 20.09 -10.45 -0.91
N ARG A 364 19.33 -10.04 0.11
CA ARG A 364 18.94 -8.65 0.30
C ARG A 364 19.18 -8.22 1.73
N LEU A 365 19.98 -7.15 1.90
CA LEU A 365 20.27 -6.56 3.21
C LEU A 365 20.06 -5.06 3.15
N ALA A 366 19.33 -4.53 4.13
CA ALA A 366 19.20 -3.09 4.33
C ALA A 366 19.49 -2.71 5.78
N LEU A 367 20.40 -1.77 5.96
CA LEU A 367 20.85 -1.23 7.24
C LEU A 367 20.62 0.28 7.25
N CYS A 368 19.75 0.77 8.14
CA CYS A 368 19.33 2.17 8.11
C CYS A 368 19.31 2.79 9.49
N GLY A 369 19.96 3.95 9.63
CA GLY A 369 19.86 4.80 10.82
C GLY A 369 20.45 4.20 12.08
N SER A 370 21.54 3.45 11.97
CA SER A 370 22.31 2.93 13.09
C SER A 370 23.64 3.67 13.23
N GLY A 371 23.97 4.07 14.44
CA GLY A 371 25.25 4.68 14.78
C GLY A 371 26.36 3.67 15.10
N THR A 372 26.05 2.37 15.15
CA THR A 372 27.00 1.28 15.44
C THR A 372 27.56 0.62 14.19
N ILE A 373 27.02 0.95 13.01
CA ILE A 373 27.41 0.32 11.75
C ILE A 373 28.40 1.20 11.01
N GLY A 374 29.63 0.74 10.91
CA GLY A 374 30.75 1.37 10.21
C GLY A 374 31.41 0.44 9.19
N ASP A 375 32.63 0.78 8.79
CA ASP A 375 33.37 0.04 7.78
C ASP A 375 33.75 -1.39 8.23
N THR A 376 33.98 -1.58 9.52
CA THR A 376 34.32 -2.90 10.10
C THR A 376 33.18 -3.88 9.94
N GLU A 377 31.95 -3.47 10.29
CA GLU A 377 30.74 -4.30 10.15
C GLU A 377 30.47 -4.61 8.70
N ILE A 378 30.64 -3.63 7.82
CA ILE A 378 30.44 -3.78 6.38
C ILE A 378 31.52 -4.68 5.75
N GLY A 379 32.78 -4.57 6.20
CA GLY A 379 33.86 -5.44 5.78
C GLY A 379 33.56 -6.91 6.07
N CYS A 380 33.05 -7.22 7.24
CA CYS A 380 32.63 -8.57 7.61
C CYS A 380 31.49 -9.12 6.73
N ILE A 381 30.50 -8.26 6.41
CA ILE A 381 29.42 -8.63 5.50
C ILE A 381 29.98 -8.89 4.10
N ALA A 382 30.89 -8.06 3.62
CA ALA A 382 31.53 -8.18 2.32
C ALA A 382 32.30 -9.52 2.18
N GLU A 383 33.00 -9.92 3.22
CA GLU A 383 33.78 -11.17 3.26
C GLU A 383 32.92 -12.43 3.24
N LYS A 384 31.78 -12.43 3.96
CA LYS A 384 31.03 -13.64 4.27
C LYS A 384 29.71 -13.79 3.49
N CYS A 385 29.11 -12.69 3.00
CA CYS A 385 27.80 -12.69 2.33
C CYS A 385 27.92 -12.82 0.81
N VAL A 386 28.44 -13.93 0.30
CA VAL A 386 28.68 -14.17 -1.14
C VAL A 386 27.40 -14.25 -2.00
N ALA A 387 26.24 -14.50 -1.39
CA ALA A 387 24.94 -14.55 -2.07
C ALA A 387 24.28 -13.18 -2.24
N LEU A 388 24.85 -12.12 -1.68
CA LEU A 388 24.23 -10.81 -1.59
C LEU A 388 24.08 -10.18 -2.99
N ARG A 389 22.83 -9.85 -3.36
CA ARG A 389 22.46 -9.26 -4.66
C ARG A 389 22.06 -7.79 -4.54
N LYS A 390 21.40 -7.42 -3.44
CA LYS A 390 20.89 -6.07 -3.22
C LYS A 390 21.30 -5.60 -1.82
N PHE A 391 22.03 -4.49 -1.77
CA PHE A 391 22.41 -3.88 -0.51
C PHE A 391 21.92 -2.42 -0.44
N CYS A 392 21.34 -2.03 0.68
CA CYS A 392 20.94 -0.66 0.95
C CYS A 392 21.47 -0.22 2.30
N ILE A 393 22.23 0.85 2.33
CA ILE A 393 22.67 1.47 3.57
C ILE A 393 22.26 2.95 3.59
N LYS A 394 21.77 3.41 4.75
CA LYS A 394 21.30 4.78 4.88
C LYS A 394 21.55 5.33 6.27
N GLY A 395 22.23 6.50 6.34
CA GLY A 395 22.48 7.20 7.60
C GLY A 395 23.27 6.37 8.61
N CYS A 396 24.29 5.66 8.15
CA CYS A 396 25.25 4.88 8.93
C CYS A 396 26.64 5.51 8.80
N LEU A 397 27.59 5.10 9.65
CA LEU A 397 28.95 5.65 9.76
C LEU A 397 29.96 4.98 8.80
N ILE A 398 29.51 4.61 7.60
CA ILE A 398 30.40 4.02 6.57
C ILE A 398 31.10 5.11 5.76
N SER A 399 32.32 4.78 5.30
CA SER A 399 33.11 5.56 4.35
C SER A 399 33.21 4.87 2.99
N ASP A 400 34.02 5.44 2.11
CA ASP A 400 34.36 4.84 0.81
C ASP A 400 35.03 3.47 0.96
N VAL A 401 35.74 3.22 2.07
CA VAL A 401 36.39 1.93 2.37
C VAL A 401 35.35 0.81 2.46
N GLY A 402 34.28 1.02 3.23
CA GLY A 402 33.20 0.02 3.36
C GLY A 402 32.46 -0.21 2.05
N VAL A 403 32.24 0.84 1.25
CA VAL A 403 31.61 0.73 -0.06
C VAL A 403 32.48 -0.07 -1.04
N LYS A 404 33.78 0.18 -1.08
CA LYS A 404 34.75 -0.56 -1.88
C LYS A 404 34.83 -2.04 -1.44
N ALA A 405 34.86 -2.28 -0.12
CA ALA A 405 34.87 -3.64 0.43
C ALA A 405 33.64 -4.46 -0.05
N LEU A 406 32.42 -3.87 -0.02
CA LEU A 406 31.21 -4.52 -0.54
C LEU A 406 31.29 -4.85 -2.03
N ALA A 407 31.82 -3.92 -2.83
CA ALA A 407 31.93 -4.12 -4.27
C ALA A 407 32.92 -5.23 -4.63
N LEU A 408 33.96 -5.40 -3.85
CA LEU A 408 34.98 -6.44 -4.06
C LEU A 408 34.56 -7.80 -3.46
N GLY A 409 34.01 -7.79 -2.24
CA GLY A 409 33.72 -9.01 -1.49
C GLY A 409 32.38 -9.67 -1.85
N CYS A 410 31.41 -8.93 -2.44
CA CYS A 410 30.12 -9.48 -2.83
C CYS A 410 30.03 -9.66 -4.37
N PRO A 411 30.44 -10.80 -4.94
CA PRO A 411 30.53 -10.99 -6.39
C PRO A 411 29.16 -10.94 -7.10
N LYS A 412 28.09 -11.35 -6.40
CA LYS A 412 26.71 -11.36 -6.94
C LYS A 412 25.95 -10.03 -6.74
N LEU A 413 26.60 -8.99 -6.22
CA LEU A 413 25.97 -7.71 -5.95
C LEU A 413 25.61 -7.00 -7.27
N VAL A 414 24.32 -6.79 -7.50
CA VAL A 414 23.76 -6.14 -8.69
C VAL A 414 23.29 -4.71 -8.38
N LYS A 415 22.83 -4.48 -7.13
CA LYS A 415 22.29 -3.17 -6.75
C LYS A 415 22.81 -2.72 -5.39
N LEU A 416 23.44 -1.55 -5.39
CA LEU A 416 23.94 -0.87 -4.20
C LEU A 416 23.24 0.48 -4.05
N LYS A 417 22.63 0.72 -2.89
CA LYS A 417 22.03 2.01 -2.55
C LYS A 417 22.69 2.56 -1.30
N VAL A 418 23.36 3.70 -1.44
CA VAL A 418 24.02 4.42 -0.35
C VAL A 418 23.35 5.79 -0.22
N LYS A 419 22.75 6.08 0.93
CA LYS A 419 22.03 7.33 1.16
C LYS A 419 22.36 7.90 2.53
N LYS A 420 22.54 9.21 2.61
CA LYS A 420 22.78 9.94 3.87
C LYS A 420 23.93 9.37 4.71
N CYS A 421 24.96 8.82 4.09
CA CYS A 421 26.20 8.36 4.72
C CYS A 421 27.25 9.46 4.50
N ARG A 422 27.55 10.24 5.55
CA ARG A 422 28.32 11.50 5.45
C ARG A 422 29.79 11.31 5.07
N LEU A 423 30.35 10.13 5.33
CA LEU A 423 31.76 9.81 5.06
C LEU A 423 31.97 9.17 3.67
N VAL A 424 30.90 8.98 2.90
CA VAL A 424 30.98 8.47 1.52
C VAL A 424 31.05 9.64 0.57
N THR A 425 32.09 9.66 -0.27
CA THR A 425 32.38 10.71 -1.24
C THR A 425 31.88 10.38 -2.65
N GLY A 426 31.88 11.37 -3.54
CA GLY A 426 31.55 11.15 -4.96
C GLY A 426 32.57 10.29 -5.70
N GLU A 427 33.83 10.29 -5.26
CA GLU A 427 34.94 9.56 -5.88
C GLU A 427 34.70 8.03 -5.93
N VAL A 428 34.07 7.48 -4.90
CA VAL A 428 33.76 6.04 -4.87
C VAL A 428 32.78 5.64 -5.98
N ARG A 429 31.94 6.55 -6.46
CA ARG A 429 31.01 6.30 -7.56
C ARG A 429 31.76 6.05 -8.87
N GLU A 430 32.76 6.88 -9.16
CA GLU A 430 33.59 6.74 -10.36
C GLU A 430 34.40 5.45 -10.28
N TRP A 431 35.04 5.19 -9.13
CA TRP A 431 35.75 3.96 -8.89
C TRP A 431 34.88 2.70 -9.09
N LEU A 432 33.61 2.74 -8.67
CA LEU A 432 32.66 1.64 -8.86
C LEU A 432 32.28 1.45 -10.33
N ARG A 433 32.11 2.54 -11.09
CA ARG A 433 31.80 2.48 -12.53
C ARG A 433 32.90 1.83 -13.34
N GLU A 434 34.15 2.12 -13.01
CA GLU A 434 35.30 1.52 -13.68
C GLU A 434 35.45 0.02 -13.42
N ARG A 435 35.20 -0.42 -12.19
CA ARG A 435 35.50 -1.79 -11.76
C ARG A 435 34.31 -2.74 -11.75
N ARG A 436 33.09 -2.23 -11.68
CA ARG A 436 31.86 -3.00 -11.54
C ARG A 436 30.75 -2.43 -12.45
N MET A 437 30.96 -2.46 -13.77
CA MET A 437 30.03 -1.91 -14.76
C MET A 437 28.59 -2.43 -14.67
N THR A 438 28.40 -3.66 -14.19
CA THR A 438 27.06 -4.27 -14.02
C THR A 438 26.38 -3.86 -12.69
N LEU A 439 27.08 -3.17 -11.79
CA LEU A 439 26.56 -2.77 -10.50
C LEU A 439 25.75 -1.45 -10.61
N VAL A 440 24.46 -1.53 -10.39
CA VAL A 440 23.60 -0.33 -10.33
C VAL A 440 23.78 0.36 -8.99
N VAL A 441 24.42 1.54 -9.00
CA VAL A 441 24.67 2.35 -7.80
C VAL A 441 23.74 3.52 -7.75
N SER A 442 23.08 3.77 -6.60
CA SER A 442 22.24 4.94 -6.34
C SER A 442 22.74 5.66 -5.09
N MET A 443 23.15 6.91 -5.22
CA MET A 443 23.64 7.82 -4.16
C MET A 443 22.73 9.05 -4.02
N ASP A 444 23.01 9.93 -3.05
CA ASP A 444 22.15 11.09 -2.74
C ASP A 444 21.96 12.07 -3.91
N ASP A 445 22.96 12.24 -4.75
CA ASP A 445 22.97 13.22 -5.85
C ASP A 445 22.05 12.84 -7.03
N ASP A 446 21.54 11.61 -7.06
CA ASP A 446 20.67 11.13 -8.16
C ASP A 446 19.25 11.73 -8.11
N GLU A 447 18.88 12.46 -7.06
CA GLU A 447 17.53 13.06 -6.93
C GLU A 447 17.42 14.46 -7.55
N THR A 448 18.56 15.13 -7.88
CA THR A 448 18.58 16.50 -8.42
C THR A 448 18.74 16.59 -9.95
N SER A 449 19.07 15.53 -10.65
CA SER A 449 19.33 15.54 -12.10
C SER A 449 18.18 14.93 -12.94
N GLY A 450 16.97 14.97 -12.43
CA GLY A 450 15.77 14.53 -13.16
C GLY A 450 15.10 15.64 -13.97
N VAL A 451 15.86 16.42 -14.77
CA VAL A 451 15.27 17.28 -15.83
C VAL A 451 15.36 16.55 -17.15
N GLY A 452 14.22 16.05 -17.60
CA GLY A 452 13.84 15.93 -18.99
C GLY A 452 14.60 14.98 -19.90
N ILE A 453 14.18 13.73 -20.00
CA ILE A 453 13.95 13.09 -21.31
C ILE A 453 12.61 12.37 -21.17
N VAL A 454 11.63 12.85 -21.93
CA VAL A 454 10.33 12.24 -22.10
C VAL A 454 10.53 11.10 -23.09
N ASP A 455 10.58 9.87 -22.60
CA ASP A 455 10.34 8.71 -23.46
C ASP A 455 9.17 7.91 -22.87
N GLY A 456 8.28 7.52 -23.77
CA GLY A 456 6.92 7.14 -23.48
C GLY A 456 6.77 5.80 -22.77
N GLY A 457 5.78 5.76 -21.90
CA GLY A 457 5.05 4.55 -21.52
C GLY A 457 5.48 3.88 -20.24
N ASP A 458 5.00 4.40 -19.10
CA ASP A 458 4.56 3.49 -18.05
C ASP A 458 3.50 4.17 -17.15
N GLN A 459 2.35 3.53 -17.05
CA GLN A 459 1.21 4.03 -16.31
C GLN A 459 1.49 3.96 -14.81
N ARG A 460 1.85 5.10 -14.25
CA ARG A 460 1.81 5.33 -12.81
C ARG A 460 0.35 5.30 -12.33
N VAL A 461 -0.03 4.24 -11.66
CA VAL A 461 -1.10 4.33 -10.68
C VAL A 461 -0.58 5.22 -9.56
N LEU A 462 -0.88 6.51 -9.65
CA LEU A 462 -0.69 7.47 -8.56
C LEU A 462 -1.61 7.03 -7.41
N GLU A 463 -1.08 6.29 -6.45
CA GLU A 463 -1.59 6.38 -5.10
C GLU A 463 -1.10 7.72 -4.55
N THR A 464 -1.87 8.77 -4.79
CA THR A 464 -1.71 10.04 -4.09
C THR A 464 -1.85 9.76 -2.60
N VAL A 465 -0.71 9.79 -1.91
CA VAL A 465 -0.66 9.92 -0.46
C VAL A 465 -1.15 11.33 -0.17
N VAL A 466 -2.41 11.45 0.21
CA VAL A 466 -2.98 12.70 0.70
C VAL A 466 -2.28 12.99 2.03
N GLU A 467 -1.60 14.10 2.11
CA GLU A 467 -1.09 14.69 3.35
C GLU A 467 -2.28 14.91 4.29
N GLU A 468 -2.23 14.31 5.47
CA GLU A 468 -3.23 14.50 6.51
C GLU A 468 -2.78 15.61 7.44
N ASP A 469 -3.55 16.71 7.47
CA ASP A 469 -3.48 17.72 8.50
C ASP A 469 -3.89 17.12 9.86
N PRO A 470 -3.26 17.58 10.97
CA PRO A 470 -3.63 17.13 12.30
C PRO A 470 -5.03 17.64 12.67
N LEU A 471 -5.81 16.77 13.31
CA LEU A 471 -7.13 17.07 13.87
C LEU A 471 -7.05 18.27 14.83
N PRO A 472 -8.01 19.20 14.81
CA PRO A 472 -8.14 20.20 15.85
C PRO A 472 -8.60 19.52 17.15
N VAL A 473 -7.85 19.75 18.20
CA VAL A 473 -8.26 19.45 19.57
C VAL A 473 -9.38 20.42 19.92
N THR A 474 -10.56 19.92 20.22
CA THR A 474 -11.64 20.71 20.79
C THR A 474 -11.37 20.87 22.28
N ASP A 475 -10.87 22.04 22.67
CA ASP A 475 -10.89 22.45 24.06
C ASP A 475 -12.33 22.90 24.43
N GLY A 476 -12.89 22.25 25.41
CA GLY A 476 -14.12 22.68 26.09
C GLY A 476 -13.80 23.71 27.17
N ASP A 477 -14.40 24.81 27.04
CA ASP A 477 -14.95 25.85 27.92
C ASP A 477 -14.49 25.91 29.40
N GLY A 478 -14.17 27.14 29.83
CA GLY A 478 -14.27 27.58 31.22
C GLY A 478 -13.28 28.59 31.75
N GLY A 479 -13.56 29.91 31.59
CA GLY A 479 -13.34 30.87 32.70
C GLY A 479 -12.11 31.79 32.70
N ALA A 480 -12.37 33.02 32.27
CA ALA A 480 -11.95 34.32 32.81
C ALA A 480 -10.53 34.59 33.39
N GLY A 481 -9.85 35.60 32.85
CA GLY A 481 -9.12 36.53 33.70
C GLY A 481 -7.72 36.99 33.24
N PHE A 482 -7.64 38.21 32.69
CA PHE A 482 -6.59 39.26 32.78
C PHE A 482 -5.13 39.02 32.36
N ALA A 483 -4.78 39.75 31.30
CA ALA A 483 -3.72 40.74 31.09
C ALA A 483 -2.23 40.39 31.30
N SER A 484 -1.52 40.77 30.30
CA SER A 484 -0.24 41.44 30.13
C SER A 484 0.91 40.62 29.51
N GLY A 485 1.26 41.07 28.35
CA GLY A 485 2.56 41.52 27.90
C GLY A 485 3.77 40.61 27.91
N GLY A 486 4.33 40.41 26.71
CA GLY A 486 5.77 40.26 26.62
C GLY A 486 6.28 39.03 25.86
N ARG A 487 6.65 39.24 24.60
CA ARG A 487 7.77 38.62 23.87
C ARG A 487 8.19 37.19 24.32
N LEU A 488 7.96 36.22 23.45
CA LEU A 488 8.89 35.12 23.20
C LEU A 488 8.39 34.29 22.01
N GLY A 489 8.58 34.81 20.82
CA GLY A 489 8.38 34.07 19.58
C GLY A 489 9.74 33.68 19.00
N LEU A 490 10.26 32.50 19.26
CA LEU A 490 11.38 31.90 18.48
C LEU A 490 11.73 30.44 18.85
N ALA A 491 10.90 29.73 19.60
CA ALA A 491 11.24 28.36 20.01
C ALA A 491 10.39 27.21 19.36
N ILE A 492 9.40 27.52 18.54
CA ILE A 492 8.44 26.49 18.03
C ILE A 492 8.80 25.97 16.63
N LEU A 493 9.78 26.57 15.94
CA LEU A 493 10.10 26.17 14.55
C LEU A 493 11.05 24.98 14.41
N LYS A 494 11.67 24.48 15.47
CA LYS A 494 12.65 23.36 15.38
C LYS A 494 12.11 21.96 15.61
N THR A 495 10.88 21.80 16.08
CA THR A 495 10.30 20.47 16.36
C THR A 495 9.48 19.87 15.22
N LYS A 496 9.06 20.66 14.21
CA LYS A 496 8.27 20.14 13.06
C LYS A 496 9.11 19.47 11.96
N LEU A 497 10.39 19.75 11.83
CA LEU A 497 11.24 19.13 10.80
C LEU A 497 11.72 17.71 11.13
N GLY A 498 11.70 17.30 12.40
CA GLY A 498 12.12 15.96 12.83
C GLY A 498 11.07 14.85 12.57
N LEU A 499 9.80 15.19 12.45
CA LEU A 499 8.70 14.24 12.32
C LEU A 499 8.44 13.75 10.88
N LEU A 500 8.89 14.51 9.88
CA LEU A 500 8.68 14.17 8.45
C LEU A 500 9.72 13.18 7.89
N ALA A 501 10.91 13.11 8.48
CA ALA A 501 11.98 12.23 7.98
C ALA A 501 11.73 10.72 8.22
N GLY A 502 10.89 10.35 9.18
CA GLY A 502 10.60 8.95 9.52
C GLY A 502 9.54 8.25 8.66
N ARG A 503 8.72 9.00 7.92
CA ARG A 503 7.56 8.43 7.19
C ARG A 503 7.92 7.69 5.88
N ASN A 504 9.05 8.01 5.27
CA ASN A 504 9.39 7.50 3.92
C ASN A 504 10.53 6.47 3.87
N LEU A 505 11.13 6.10 5.01
CA LEU A 505 12.30 5.21 5.02
C LEU A 505 11.96 3.80 4.50
N VAL A 506 10.86 3.23 4.93
CA VAL A 506 10.43 1.86 4.57
C VAL A 506 9.82 1.78 3.18
N ALA A 507 9.05 2.79 2.78
CA ALA A 507 8.42 2.82 1.46
C ALA A 507 9.42 3.00 0.32
N CYS A 508 10.51 3.76 0.56
CA CYS A 508 11.52 4.02 -0.47
C CYS A 508 12.55 2.89 -0.65
N THR A 509 12.78 2.05 0.38
CA THR A 509 13.88 1.08 0.31
C THR A 509 13.54 -0.17 -0.52
N PHE A 510 12.31 -0.69 -0.44
CA PHE A 510 11.97 -1.98 -1.07
C PHE A 510 10.74 -1.99 -1.98
N ARG A 511 9.74 -1.10 -1.83
CA ARG A 511 8.59 -1.07 -2.75
C ARG A 511 8.96 -0.77 -4.21
N ARG A 512 10.00 0.03 -4.44
CA ARG A 512 10.54 0.29 -5.79
C ARG A 512 11.40 -0.85 -6.34
N TRP A 513 11.80 -1.81 -5.51
CA TRP A 513 12.64 -2.93 -5.92
C TRP A 513 11.84 -4.17 -6.34
N SER A 514 10.62 -4.34 -5.84
CA SER A 514 9.75 -5.46 -6.21
C SER A 514 9.04 -5.27 -7.56
N GLN A 515 8.98 -4.05 -8.09
CA GLN A 515 8.32 -3.77 -9.37
C GLN A 515 9.20 -4.01 -10.60
N SER A 516 10.52 -4.15 -10.46
CA SER A 516 11.42 -4.39 -11.60
C SER A 516 11.58 -5.88 -11.98
N GLU A 517 10.97 -6.81 -11.26
CA GLU A 517 11.06 -8.25 -11.56
C GLU A 517 9.89 -8.78 -12.41
N ALA A 518 8.87 -7.96 -12.71
CA ALA A 518 7.71 -8.39 -13.51
C ALA A 518 7.89 -8.22 -15.04
N THR A 519 9.03 -7.70 -15.49
CA THR A 519 9.29 -7.45 -16.93
C THR A 519 10.44 -8.23 -17.53
N SER A 520 10.96 -9.26 -16.84
CA SER A 520 12.02 -10.13 -17.39
C SER A 520 11.60 -11.59 -17.37
N SER A 521 10.43 -11.92 -17.87
CA SER A 521 10.03 -13.30 -18.18
C SER A 521 8.96 -13.26 -19.26
N ILE A 522 9.39 -13.09 -20.48
CA ILE A 522 8.90 -13.71 -21.72
C ILE A 522 10.05 -13.68 -22.71
#